data_b30839dd4b014e77e275d5a373917f6d
#
_entry.id   b30839dd4b014e77e275d5a373917f6d
#
_cell.length_a   1.000
_cell.length_b   1.000
_cell.length_c   1.000
_cell.angle_alpha   90.00
_cell.angle_beta   90.00
_cell.angle_gamma   90.00
#
_symmetry.space_group_name_H-M   'P 1'
#
loop_
_entity.id
_entity.type
_entity.pdbx_description
1 polymer ?
#
loop_
_entity_poly.entity_id
_entity_poly.type
_entity_poly.pdbx_seq_one_letter_code
_entity_poly.pdbx_strand_id
1 'polypeptide(L)'
;MRSAFSMLTAIVVIVLMATVSIFVMSLSGKTVKSTTTQYQHEQAVLYAKSYTEYAILAVTGNDRSIDCVENISGTIGTPANGNGYRVRVRIAYITNGTVVDTSKCSSTRVLSTSVTEVSTPLTIIVDTYIDYKDPDNTSGPWFTVHRRSVQKI
;
A
#
# COMPACT_ATOMS: atom_id res chain seq x y z
N MET A 1 65.48 -15.81 12.90
CA MET A 1 64.70 -14.79 12.16
C MET A 1 63.44 -15.35 11.44
N ARG A 2 63.30 -16.67 11.18
CA ARG A 2 62.10 -17.23 10.49
C ARG A 2 60.81 -17.27 11.33
N SER A 3 60.88 -17.40 12.66
CA SER A 3 59.70 -17.44 13.54
C SER A 3 58.99 -16.12 13.75
N ALA A 4 59.72 -15.01 13.76
CA ALA A 4 59.13 -13.66 13.92
C ALA A 4 58.33 -13.23 12.69
N PHE A 5 58.75 -13.63 11.48
CA PHE A 5 58.05 -13.35 10.25
C PHE A 5 56.72 -14.15 10.15
N SER A 6 56.70 -15.40 10.65
CA SER A 6 55.51 -16.22 10.73
C SER A 6 54.42 -15.63 11.67
N MET A 7 54.83 -15.07 12.79
CA MET A 7 53.94 -14.46 13.77
C MET A 7 53.27 -13.18 13.21
N LEU A 8 54.02 -12.36 12.50
CA LEU A 8 53.54 -11.13 11.87
C LEU A 8 52.53 -11.39 10.74
N THR A 9 52.81 -12.41 9.91
CA THR A 9 51.90 -12.82 8.86
C THR A 9 50.60 -13.40 9.43
N ALA A 10 50.65 -14.14 10.54
CA ALA A 10 49.43 -14.65 11.19
C ALA A 10 48.53 -13.54 11.72
N ILE A 11 49.13 -12.52 12.34
CA ILE A 11 48.36 -11.36 12.82
C ILE A 11 47.70 -10.59 11.66
N VAL A 12 48.41 -10.39 10.56
CA VAL A 12 47.87 -9.70 9.38
C VAL A 12 46.70 -10.48 8.77
N VAL A 13 46.81 -11.82 8.67
CA VAL A 13 45.73 -12.65 8.15
C VAL A 13 44.50 -12.62 9.06
N ILE A 14 44.67 -12.67 10.38
CA ILE A 14 43.56 -12.56 11.34
C ILE A 14 42.85 -11.21 11.21
N VAL A 15 43.59 -10.13 11.12
CA VAL A 15 43.01 -8.76 10.95
C VAL A 15 42.25 -8.66 9.62
N LEU A 16 42.80 -9.18 8.54
CA LEU A 16 42.13 -9.19 7.24
C LEU A 16 40.84 -10.01 7.28
N MET A 17 40.86 -11.19 7.88
CA MET A 17 39.65 -12.01 8.02
C MET A 17 38.58 -11.34 8.88
N ALA A 18 38.99 -10.69 9.98
CA ALA A 18 38.08 -9.96 10.85
C ALA A 18 37.41 -8.78 10.11
N THR A 19 38.17 -8.00 9.34
CA THR A 19 37.62 -6.87 8.57
C THR A 19 36.66 -7.34 7.47
N VAL A 20 36.99 -8.40 6.75
CA VAL A 20 36.10 -9.00 5.75
C VAL A 20 34.80 -9.49 6.38
N SER A 21 34.88 -10.17 7.54
CA SER A 21 33.70 -10.66 8.25
C SER A 21 32.74 -9.54 8.68
N ILE A 22 33.26 -8.44 9.20
CA ILE A 22 32.47 -7.25 9.56
C ILE A 22 31.80 -6.65 8.32
N PHE A 23 32.49 -6.59 7.20
CA PHE A 23 31.95 -6.05 5.95
C PHE A 23 30.80 -6.93 5.42
N VAL A 24 30.95 -8.26 5.42
CA VAL A 24 29.91 -9.21 5.01
C VAL A 24 28.67 -9.09 5.90
N MET A 25 28.85 -8.99 7.23
CA MET A 25 27.74 -8.79 8.16
C MET A 25 26.98 -7.47 7.87
N SER A 26 27.69 -6.41 7.62
CA SER A 26 27.08 -5.11 7.29
C SER A 26 26.26 -5.15 6.00
N LEU A 27 26.74 -5.83 4.97
CA LEU A 27 26.02 -6.01 3.70
C LEU A 27 24.78 -6.88 3.89
N SER A 28 24.88 -7.97 4.62
CA SER A 28 23.76 -8.87 4.91
C SER A 28 22.59 -8.14 5.60
N GLY A 29 22.88 -7.29 6.59
CA GLY A 29 21.86 -6.50 7.28
C GLY A 29 21.11 -5.54 6.34
N LYS A 30 21.83 -4.87 5.44
CA LYS A 30 21.22 -3.97 4.45
C LYS A 30 20.34 -4.73 3.45
N THR A 31 20.77 -5.90 3.01
CA THR A 31 20.01 -6.73 2.07
C THR A 31 18.70 -7.21 2.69
N VAL A 32 18.73 -7.72 3.93
CA VAL A 32 17.53 -8.16 4.64
C VAL A 32 16.52 -7.00 4.78
N LYS A 33 16.98 -5.82 5.20
CA LYS A 33 16.11 -4.66 5.33
C LYS A 33 15.48 -4.26 3.99
N SER A 34 16.24 -4.21 2.92
CA SER A 34 15.76 -3.90 1.58
C SER A 34 14.69 -4.90 1.12
N THR A 35 14.92 -6.21 1.34
CA THR A 35 13.98 -7.26 0.96
C THR A 35 12.68 -7.16 1.75
N THR A 36 12.74 -6.89 3.06
CA THR A 36 11.56 -6.74 3.91
C THR A 36 10.71 -5.54 3.47
N THR A 37 11.35 -4.40 3.21
CA THR A 37 10.65 -3.19 2.74
C THR A 37 9.99 -3.41 1.38
N GLN A 38 10.68 -4.08 0.46
CA GLN A 38 10.12 -4.42 -0.84
C GLN A 38 8.94 -5.38 -0.70
N TYR A 39 9.03 -6.40 0.13
CA TYR A 39 7.95 -7.33 0.40
C TYR A 39 6.70 -6.62 0.94
N GLN A 40 6.87 -5.72 1.91
CA GLN A 40 5.74 -4.94 2.44
C GLN A 40 5.09 -4.05 1.38
N HIS A 41 5.89 -3.43 0.52
CA HIS A 41 5.39 -2.63 -0.58
C HIS A 41 4.55 -3.46 -1.57
N GLU A 42 5.06 -4.62 -1.99
CA GLU A 42 4.34 -5.52 -2.91
C GLU A 42 3.04 -6.04 -2.29
N GLN A 43 3.06 -6.39 -1.00
CA GLN A 43 1.85 -6.75 -0.27
C GLN A 43 0.83 -5.60 -0.23
N ALA A 44 1.27 -4.37 0.01
CA ALA A 44 0.42 -3.19 -0.01
C ALA A 44 -0.23 -2.98 -1.40
N VAL A 45 0.53 -3.19 -2.48
CA VAL A 45 0.03 -3.12 -3.87
C VAL A 45 -1.04 -4.20 -4.12
N LEU A 46 -0.82 -5.42 -3.63
CA LEU A 46 -1.81 -6.49 -3.75
C LEU A 46 -3.10 -6.17 -2.99
N TYR A 47 -3.00 -5.67 -1.77
CA TYR A 47 -4.17 -5.22 -1.02
C TYR A 47 -4.87 -4.05 -1.71
N ALA A 48 -4.14 -3.11 -2.31
CA ALA A 48 -4.74 -2.01 -3.06
C ALA A 48 -5.57 -2.53 -4.25
N LYS A 49 -5.09 -3.55 -4.96
CA LYS A 49 -5.86 -4.21 -6.03
C LYS A 49 -7.10 -4.88 -5.49
N SER A 50 -6.96 -5.73 -4.46
CA SER A 50 -8.07 -6.48 -3.87
C SER A 50 -9.18 -5.57 -3.34
N TYR A 51 -8.82 -4.51 -2.61
CA TYR A 51 -9.81 -3.57 -2.09
C TYR A 51 -10.43 -2.68 -3.17
N THR A 52 -9.74 -2.43 -4.27
CA THR A 52 -10.34 -1.78 -5.44
C THR A 52 -11.45 -2.64 -6.05
N GLU A 53 -11.18 -3.93 -6.26
CA GLU A 53 -12.19 -4.87 -6.76
C GLU A 53 -13.36 -5.06 -5.77
N TYR A 54 -13.04 -5.15 -4.47
CA TYR A 54 -14.06 -5.19 -3.44
C TYR A 54 -14.96 -3.95 -3.44
N ALA A 55 -14.39 -2.76 -3.63
CA ALA A 55 -15.15 -1.52 -3.71
C ALA A 55 -16.08 -1.48 -4.94
N ILE A 56 -15.60 -1.95 -6.10
CA ILE A 56 -16.43 -2.08 -7.31
C ILE A 56 -17.60 -3.03 -7.05
N LEU A 57 -17.34 -4.18 -6.45
CA LEU A 57 -18.36 -5.16 -6.10
C LEU A 57 -19.38 -4.58 -5.08
N ALA A 58 -18.90 -3.87 -4.06
CA ALA A 58 -19.76 -3.23 -3.07
C ALA A 58 -20.69 -2.19 -3.69
N VAL A 59 -20.19 -1.37 -4.63
CA VAL A 59 -21.03 -0.40 -5.35
C VAL A 59 -22.03 -1.08 -6.29
N THR A 60 -21.64 -2.16 -6.96
CA THR A 60 -22.56 -2.88 -7.87
C THR A 60 -23.65 -3.62 -7.11
N GLY A 61 -23.35 -4.15 -5.93
CA GLY A 61 -24.32 -4.88 -5.09
C GLY A 61 -25.19 -3.99 -4.20
N ASN A 62 -24.88 -2.70 -4.09
CA ASN A 62 -25.63 -1.77 -3.24
C ASN A 62 -26.79 -1.12 -3.98
N ASP A 63 -27.95 -0.98 -3.31
CA ASP A 63 -29.08 -0.21 -3.83
C ASP A 63 -28.84 1.29 -3.60
N ARG A 64 -28.42 1.96 -4.65
CA ARG A 64 -28.05 3.39 -4.65
C ARG A 64 -29.24 4.34 -4.47
N SER A 65 -30.46 3.84 -4.53
CA SER A 65 -31.66 4.62 -4.19
C SER A 65 -31.85 4.77 -2.67
N ILE A 66 -31.20 3.91 -1.89
CA ILE A 66 -31.30 3.90 -0.43
C ILE A 66 -30.10 4.59 0.20
N ASP A 67 -28.89 4.22 -0.23
CA ASP A 67 -27.62 4.73 0.33
C ASP A 67 -26.47 4.65 -0.69
N CYS A 68 -25.42 5.44 -0.49
CA CYS A 68 -24.22 5.42 -1.30
C CYS A 68 -23.00 4.87 -0.53
N VAL A 69 -22.29 3.95 -1.16
CA VAL A 69 -20.99 3.49 -0.64
C VAL A 69 -19.92 4.51 -1.00
N GLU A 70 -19.59 5.40 -0.09
CA GLU A 70 -18.61 6.48 -0.34
C GLU A 70 -17.21 6.16 0.19
N ASN A 71 -17.13 5.45 1.31
CA ASN A 71 -15.88 5.14 1.98
C ASN A 71 -15.90 3.70 2.48
N ILE A 72 -14.81 3.00 2.24
CA ILE A 72 -14.55 1.70 2.85
C ILE A 72 -13.25 1.81 3.64
N SER A 73 -13.28 1.43 4.90
CA SER A 73 -12.10 1.42 5.75
C SER A 73 -11.91 0.05 6.38
N GLY A 74 -10.67 -0.35 6.53
CA GLY A 74 -10.31 -1.64 7.13
C GLY A 74 -8.92 -1.61 7.74
N THR A 75 -8.64 -2.60 8.56
CA THR A 75 -7.34 -2.80 9.18
C THR A 75 -6.98 -4.28 9.07
N ILE A 76 -5.77 -4.55 8.61
CA ILE A 76 -5.20 -5.88 8.49
C ILE A 76 -4.00 -5.95 9.44
N GLY A 77 -4.02 -6.86 10.40
CA GLY A 77 -2.99 -6.97 11.42
C GLY A 77 -2.93 -5.76 12.37
N THR A 78 -1.72 -5.36 12.76
CA THR A 78 -1.45 -4.23 13.68
C THR A 78 -0.56 -3.19 13.01
N PRO A 79 -1.12 -2.33 12.14
CA PRO A 79 -0.32 -1.40 11.32
C PRO A 79 0.46 -0.37 12.15
N ALA A 80 -0.02 0.01 13.31
CA ALA A 80 0.69 0.92 14.21
C ALA A 80 2.04 0.35 14.69
N ASN A 81 2.13 -0.97 14.80
CA ASN A 81 3.33 -1.70 15.25
C ASN A 81 4.20 -2.22 14.08
N GLY A 82 3.96 -1.74 12.85
CA GLY A 82 4.70 -2.17 11.68
C GLY A 82 4.27 -3.54 11.11
N ASN A 83 3.31 -4.24 11.74
CA ASN A 83 2.86 -5.58 11.37
C ASN A 83 1.44 -5.56 10.80
N GLY A 84 1.23 -4.78 9.74
CA GLY A 84 -0.08 -4.71 9.11
C GLY A 84 -0.30 -3.48 8.26
N TYR A 85 -1.53 -3.35 7.78
CA TYR A 85 -1.93 -2.35 6.81
C TYR A 85 -3.25 -1.69 7.23
N ARG A 86 -3.33 -0.38 7.07
CA ARG A 86 -4.57 0.38 7.17
C ARG A 86 -5.08 0.68 5.78
N VAL A 87 -6.31 0.28 5.51
CA VAL A 87 -6.97 0.44 4.22
C VAL A 87 -7.96 1.59 4.30
N ARG A 88 -7.92 2.46 3.31
CA ARG A 88 -8.89 3.54 3.12
C ARG A 88 -9.26 3.61 1.66
N VAL A 89 -10.50 3.35 1.33
CA VAL A 89 -11.03 3.49 -0.03
C VAL A 89 -12.00 4.64 -0.07
N ARG A 90 -11.89 5.45 -1.10
CA ARG A 90 -12.80 6.56 -1.39
C ARG A 90 -13.41 6.36 -2.76
N ILE A 91 -14.73 6.47 -2.83
CA ILE A 91 -15.49 6.27 -4.05
C ILE A 91 -16.15 7.58 -4.44
N ALA A 92 -16.02 7.95 -5.71
CA ALA A 92 -16.70 9.11 -6.29
C ALA A 92 -17.49 8.65 -7.52
N TYR A 93 -18.59 9.33 -7.78
CA TYR A 93 -19.58 8.97 -8.78
C TYR A 93 -19.65 10.02 -9.89
N ILE A 94 -19.73 9.55 -11.13
CA ILE A 94 -20.04 10.36 -12.31
C ILE A 94 -21.26 9.71 -12.96
N THR A 95 -22.37 10.43 -13.03
CA THR A 95 -23.68 9.88 -13.42
C THR A 95 -24.49 10.87 -14.22
N ASN A 96 -25.63 10.43 -14.76
CA ASN A 96 -26.61 11.30 -15.43
C ASN A 96 -27.78 11.70 -14.53
N GLY A 97 -27.62 11.67 -13.22
CA GLY A 97 -28.62 12.18 -12.26
C GLY A 97 -29.82 11.30 -11.96
N THR A 98 -30.09 10.26 -12.79
CA THR A 98 -31.23 9.35 -12.57
C THR A 98 -30.82 8.06 -11.85
N VAL A 99 -29.53 7.76 -11.82
CA VAL A 99 -28.98 6.47 -11.33
C VAL A 99 -28.45 6.59 -9.89
N VAL A 100 -28.10 7.78 -9.47
CA VAL A 100 -27.61 8.07 -8.11
C VAL A 100 -28.46 9.19 -7.52
N ASP A 101 -29.09 8.92 -6.40
CA ASP A 101 -29.84 9.92 -5.67
C ASP A 101 -28.85 10.86 -4.94
N THR A 102 -28.77 12.09 -5.43
CA THR A 102 -27.89 13.12 -4.86
C THR A 102 -28.29 13.59 -3.47
N SER A 103 -29.51 13.22 -3.02
CA SER A 103 -29.95 13.45 -1.63
C SER A 103 -29.35 12.41 -0.66
N LYS A 104 -28.92 11.25 -1.15
CA LYS A 104 -28.35 10.14 -0.38
C LYS A 104 -26.82 10.07 -0.44
N CYS A 105 -26.25 10.57 -1.54
CA CYS A 105 -24.81 10.66 -1.73
C CYS A 105 -24.30 12.04 -1.33
N SER A 106 -23.14 12.11 -0.70
CA SER A 106 -22.48 13.38 -0.40
C SER A 106 -22.17 14.15 -1.68
N SER A 107 -22.49 15.44 -1.72
CA SER A 107 -22.24 16.31 -2.88
C SER A 107 -20.75 16.37 -3.26
N THR A 108 -19.84 16.09 -2.32
CA THR A 108 -18.40 16.02 -2.56
C THR A 108 -17.98 14.74 -3.27
N ARG A 109 -18.86 13.74 -3.35
CA ARG A 109 -18.61 12.43 -3.97
C ARG A 109 -19.30 12.27 -5.31
N VAL A 110 -20.29 13.08 -5.61
CA VAL A 110 -20.93 13.11 -6.92
C VAL A 110 -20.27 14.22 -7.74
N LEU A 111 -19.35 13.84 -8.64
CA LEU A 111 -18.51 14.78 -9.39
C LEU A 111 -19.26 15.40 -10.58
N SER A 112 -20.23 14.68 -11.15
CA SER A 112 -21.08 15.18 -12.23
C SER A 112 -22.39 14.43 -12.27
N THR A 113 -23.47 15.15 -12.59
CA THR A 113 -24.83 14.63 -12.76
C THR A 113 -25.37 14.83 -14.18
N SER A 114 -24.53 15.32 -15.11
CA SER A 114 -24.97 15.72 -16.47
C SER A 114 -24.26 14.96 -17.59
N VAL A 115 -23.92 13.68 -17.36
CA VAL A 115 -23.30 12.85 -18.39
C VAL A 115 -24.38 12.31 -19.32
N THR A 116 -24.30 12.66 -20.60
CA THR A 116 -25.28 12.32 -21.64
C THR A 116 -25.03 10.98 -22.35
N GLU A 117 -24.07 10.18 -21.92
CA GLU A 117 -23.84 8.87 -22.50
C GLU A 117 -24.89 7.84 -22.08
N VAL A 118 -25.67 7.39 -23.05
CA VAL A 118 -26.82 6.49 -22.86
C VAL A 118 -26.43 5.05 -22.52
N SER A 119 -25.23 4.62 -22.90
CA SER A 119 -24.82 3.20 -22.78
C SER A 119 -24.19 2.81 -21.43
N THR A 120 -23.72 3.79 -20.65
CA THR A 120 -23.12 3.54 -19.32
C THR A 120 -23.51 4.67 -18.37
N PRO A 121 -24.68 4.52 -17.71
CA PRO A 121 -25.25 5.59 -16.89
C PRO A 121 -24.42 5.91 -15.63
N LEU A 122 -23.49 5.04 -15.26
CA LEU A 122 -22.67 5.21 -14.06
C LEU A 122 -21.21 4.92 -14.32
N THR A 123 -20.37 5.87 -13.96
CA THR A 123 -18.91 5.70 -13.86
C THR A 123 -18.50 6.00 -12.43
N ILE A 124 -17.69 5.14 -11.86
CA ILE A 124 -17.11 5.34 -10.53
C ILE A 124 -15.61 5.55 -10.61
N ILE A 125 -15.10 6.39 -9.72
CA ILE A 125 -13.68 6.57 -9.47
C ILE A 125 -13.40 5.99 -8.08
N VAL A 126 -12.55 5.01 -8.02
CA VAL A 126 -12.15 4.35 -6.77
C VAL A 126 -10.71 4.72 -6.46
N ASP A 127 -10.52 5.44 -5.36
CA ASP A 127 -9.21 5.79 -4.80
C ASP A 127 -8.93 4.90 -3.59
N THR A 128 -7.98 4.01 -3.72
CA THR A 128 -7.56 3.09 -2.65
C THR A 128 -6.21 3.51 -2.09
N TYR A 129 -6.14 3.69 -0.78
CA TYR A 129 -4.94 4.03 -0.03
C TYR A 129 -4.62 2.91 0.95
N ILE A 130 -3.41 2.40 0.89
CA ILE A 130 -2.89 1.39 1.82
C ILE A 130 -1.73 2.03 2.57
N ASP A 131 -1.92 2.22 3.86
CA ASP A 131 -0.90 2.78 4.75
C ASP A 131 -0.25 1.67 5.57
N TYR A 132 1.07 1.69 5.66
CA TYR A 132 1.86 0.77 6.50
C TYR A 132 3.06 1.50 7.12
N LYS A 133 3.68 0.90 8.12
CA LYS A 133 4.88 1.41 8.77
C LYS A 133 6.04 0.43 8.64
N ASP A 134 7.26 0.97 8.70
CA ASP A 134 8.46 0.17 8.82
C ASP A 134 8.44 -0.58 10.17
N PRO A 135 8.54 -1.92 10.20
CA PRO A 135 8.57 -2.68 11.43
C PRO A 135 9.77 -2.35 12.32
N ASP A 136 10.89 -1.92 11.71
CA ASP A 136 12.10 -1.51 12.43
C ASP A 136 12.00 -0.08 12.99
N ASN A 137 11.04 0.73 12.48
CA ASN A 137 10.83 2.11 12.93
C ASN A 137 9.35 2.47 13.00
N THR A 138 8.67 1.93 14.00
CA THR A 138 7.22 2.14 14.22
C THR A 138 6.85 3.57 14.60
N SER A 139 7.81 4.37 15.07
CA SER A 139 7.63 5.80 15.33
C SER A 139 7.80 6.66 14.08
N GLY A 140 8.28 6.08 12.99
CA GLY A 140 8.51 6.75 11.71
C GLY A 140 7.21 7.13 10.99
N PRO A 141 7.34 7.78 9.83
CA PRO A 141 6.21 8.17 9.00
C PRO A 141 5.48 6.95 8.44
N TRP A 142 4.22 7.17 8.06
CA TRP A 142 3.45 6.20 7.30
C TRP A 142 3.91 6.19 5.84
N PHE A 143 4.09 5.01 5.28
CA PHE A 143 4.20 4.79 3.85
C PHE A 143 2.81 4.56 3.29
N THR A 144 2.48 5.18 2.17
CA THR A 144 1.17 5.07 1.55
C THR A 144 1.31 4.62 0.10
N VAL A 145 0.66 3.52 -0.24
CA VAL A 145 0.44 3.11 -1.62
C VAL A 145 -0.93 3.62 -2.04
N HIS A 146 -0.99 4.36 -3.13
CA HIS A 146 -2.23 4.87 -3.71
C HIS A 146 -2.49 4.23 -5.08
N ARG A 147 -3.72 3.76 -5.26
CA ARG A 147 -4.22 3.26 -6.54
C ARG A 147 -5.53 3.97 -6.89
N ARG A 148 -5.60 4.50 -8.08
CA ARG A 148 -6.84 5.03 -8.67
C ARG A 148 -7.31 4.11 -9.79
N SER A 149 -8.59 3.81 -9.79
CA SER A 149 -9.26 3.05 -10.86
C SER A 149 -10.53 3.79 -11.27
N VAL A 150 -10.80 3.80 -12.55
CA VAL A 150 -12.05 4.33 -13.12
C VAL A 150 -12.79 3.17 -13.76
N GLN A 151 -14.01 2.93 -13.31
CA GLN A 151 -14.82 1.80 -13.76
C GLN A 151 -16.17 2.29 -14.24
N LYS A 152 -16.59 1.83 -15.41
CA LYS A 152 -17.96 1.96 -15.92
C LYS A 152 -18.79 0.77 -15.41
N ILE A 153 -19.97 1.04 -14.89
CA ILE A 153 -20.88 0.05 -14.34
C ILE A 153 -22.24 0.12 -15.07
#